data_560bb2ad718402370d2228e778cd78b2
#
_entry.id   560bb2ad718402370d2228e778cd78b2
#
_cell.length_a   1.000
_cell.length_b   1.000
_cell.length_c   1.000
_cell.angle_alpha   90.00
_cell.angle_beta   90.00
_cell.angle_gamma   90.00
#
_symmetry.space_group_name_H-M   'P 1'
#
loop_
_entity.id
_entity.type
_entity.pdbx_description
1 polymer ?
#
loop_
_entity_poly.entity_id
_entity_poly.type
_entity_poly.pdbx_seq_one_letter_code
_entity_poly.pdbx_strand_id
1 'polypeptide(L)'
;MKKVKKFLSVLCAACMAITLLPSAMAADLPSEPNVYRLISAQEFNSIAPRSTATGRVMLPRSNSSGTNGVACSEFVADESNVSFTIDSAPGCTNYNVQLYLGTIKDGGSQVYLFESVNIGAGASFSGLEIGKTYFFKVSSSTAPSSGSNASWTRKTYPCQF
;
A
#
# COMPACT_ATOMS: atom_id res chain seq x y z
N MET A 1 4.28 91.54 12.30
CA MET A 1 4.59 91.41 10.86
C MET A 1 5.45 90.19 10.59
N LYS A 2 5.06 89.29 9.60
CA LYS A 2 5.86 88.41 8.84
C LYS A 2 6.44 87.14 9.61
N LYS A 3 6.36 85.99 9.21
CA LYS A 3 5.91 85.20 8.02
C LYS A 3 5.99 83.72 8.44
N VAL A 4 5.00 82.99 8.02
CA VAL A 4 4.90 81.56 8.01
C VAL A 4 6.05 80.93 7.21
N LYS A 5 6.68 79.93 7.74
CA LYS A 5 7.31 78.91 6.87
C LYS A 5 7.02 77.50 7.40
N LYS A 6 6.26 76.87 6.58
CA LYS A 6 5.94 75.44 6.67
C LYS A 6 7.21 74.62 6.57
N PHE A 7 7.44 73.73 7.49
CA PHE A 7 8.33 72.58 7.25
C PHE A 7 7.51 71.33 7.35
N LEU A 8 7.40 70.76 6.19
CA LEU A 8 6.80 69.49 5.94
C LEU A 8 7.73 68.43 6.53
N SER A 9 7.37 67.86 7.65
CA SER A 9 8.08 66.72 8.23
C SER A 9 7.55 65.47 7.55
N VAL A 10 8.39 64.92 6.72
CA VAL A 10 8.16 63.61 6.10
C VAL A 10 8.28 62.58 7.20
N LEU A 11 7.16 62.04 7.64
CA LEU A 11 7.09 60.94 8.54
C LEU A 11 7.37 59.65 7.73
N CYS A 12 8.60 59.16 7.80
CA CYS A 12 8.95 57.82 7.30
C CYS A 12 8.30 56.77 8.21
N ALA A 13 7.09 56.38 7.86
CA ALA A 13 6.49 55.20 8.45
C ALA A 13 7.25 53.96 7.96
N ALA A 14 8.14 53.45 8.79
CA ALA A 14 8.70 52.13 8.61
C ALA A 14 7.57 51.09 8.79
N CYS A 15 6.97 50.70 7.71
CA CYS A 15 6.10 49.53 7.67
C CYS A 15 6.94 48.31 7.95
N MET A 16 7.01 47.88 9.21
CA MET A 16 7.37 46.52 9.52
C MET A 16 6.26 45.61 8.98
N ALA A 17 6.47 45.10 7.78
CA ALA A 17 5.69 43.99 7.29
C ALA A 17 6.07 42.76 8.12
N ILE A 18 5.29 42.48 9.16
CA ILE A 18 5.25 41.20 9.80
C ILE A 18 4.63 40.26 8.76
N THR A 19 5.47 39.58 8.03
CA THR A 19 5.04 38.44 7.24
C THR A 19 4.63 37.31 8.20
N LEU A 20 3.36 37.32 8.57
CA LEU A 20 2.72 36.11 9.08
C LEU A 20 2.83 35.07 7.98
N LEU A 21 3.83 34.21 8.09
CA LEU A 21 3.83 32.95 7.34
C LEU A 21 2.54 32.25 7.75
N PRO A 22 1.63 31.97 6.82
CA PRO A 22 0.54 31.08 7.13
C PRO A 22 1.22 29.76 7.53
N SER A 23 1.07 29.37 8.79
CA SER A 23 1.26 27.98 9.16
C SER A 23 0.41 27.20 8.17
N ALA A 24 1.07 26.54 7.23
CA ALA A 24 0.42 25.55 6.41
C ALA A 24 -0.13 24.53 7.40
N MET A 25 -1.40 24.70 7.76
CA MET A 25 -2.17 23.58 8.25
C MET A 25 -1.97 22.54 7.17
N ALA A 26 -1.28 21.45 7.53
CA ALA A 26 -1.35 20.24 6.74
C ALA A 26 -2.85 19.96 6.64
N ALA A 27 -3.45 20.36 5.54
CA ALA A 27 -4.77 19.90 5.19
C ALA A 27 -4.61 18.38 5.22
N ASP A 28 -5.37 17.70 6.08
CA ASP A 28 -5.59 16.28 5.94
C ASP A 28 -6.03 16.08 4.50
N LEU A 29 -5.07 15.68 3.66
CA LEU A 29 -5.38 15.21 2.33
C LEU A 29 -6.35 14.06 2.59
N PRO A 30 -7.55 14.09 1.98
CA PRO A 30 -8.47 12.99 2.12
C PRO A 30 -7.69 11.73 1.79
N SER A 31 -7.62 10.80 2.74
CA SER A 31 -6.99 9.49 2.52
C SER A 31 -7.67 8.91 1.29
N GLU A 32 -6.90 8.67 0.24
CA GLU A 32 -7.46 8.06 -0.97
C GLU A 32 -8.22 6.80 -0.57
N PRO A 33 -9.40 6.59 -1.16
CA PRO A 33 -10.19 5.42 -0.80
C PRO A 33 -9.36 4.17 -1.04
N ASN A 34 -9.37 3.25 -0.08
CA ASN A 34 -8.69 1.98 -0.21
C ASN A 34 -9.18 1.29 -1.49
N VAL A 35 -8.34 1.22 -2.51
CA VAL A 35 -8.64 0.57 -3.77
C VAL A 35 -7.98 -0.80 -3.78
N TYR A 36 -8.81 -1.83 -3.83
CA TYR A 36 -8.35 -3.22 -3.95
C TYR A 36 -8.80 -3.74 -5.32
N ARG A 37 -7.87 -4.23 -6.11
CA ARG A 37 -8.18 -4.71 -7.46
C ARG A 37 -7.31 -5.88 -7.90
N LEU A 38 -7.86 -6.71 -8.76
CA LEU A 38 -7.07 -7.71 -9.47
C LEU A 38 -6.31 -7.05 -10.63
N ILE A 39 -5.09 -7.51 -10.86
CA ILE A 39 -4.22 -7.02 -11.92
C ILE A 39 -3.72 -8.21 -12.75
N SER A 40 -3.57 -7.99 -14.05
CA SER A 40 -3.01 -9.01 -14.93
C SER A 40 -1.52 -9.24 -14.66
N ALA A 41 -0.99 -10.36 -15.13
CA ALA A 41 0.44 -10.64 -15.07
C ALA A 41 1.26 -9.54 -15.77
N GLN A 42 0.77 -9.03 -16.91
CA GLN A 42 1.43 -7.95 -17.64
C GLN A 42 1.47 -6.66 -16.81
N GLU A 43 0.35 -6.29 -16.20
CA GLU A 43 0.27 -5.11 -15.34
C GLU A 43 1.17 -5.26 -14.12
N PHE A 44 1.14 -6.42 -13.44
CA PHE A 44 2.04 -6.70 -12.31
C PHE A 44 3.52 -6.53 -12.71
N ASN A 45 3.91 -7.04 -13.88
CA ASN A 45 5.29 -6.95 -14.36
C ASN A 45 5.68 -5.51 -14.72
N SER A 46 4.73 -4.67 -15.16
CA SER A 46 4.98 -3.25 -15.52
C SER A 46 5.14 -2.32 -14.31
N ILE A 47 4.75 -2.75 -13.10
CA ILE A 47 4.91 -1.95 -11.89
C ILE A 47 6.40 -1.70 -11.65
N ALA A 48 6.80 -0.40 -11.58
CA ALA A 48 8.11 0.01 -11.11
C ALA A 48 8.12 0.00 -9.57
N PRO A 49 8.70 -1.02 -8.92
CA PRO A 49 8.62 -1.14 -7.48
C PRO A 49 9.66 -0.26 -6.79
N ARG A 50 9.33 0.26 -5.60
CA ARG A 50 10.31 0.75 -4.65
C ARG A 50 11.03 -0.41 -3.98
N SER A 51 10.28 -1.44 -3.58
CA SER A 51 10.86 -2.68 -3.07
C SER A 51 10.19 -3.90 -3.69
N THR A 52 10.99 -4.96 -3.80
CA THR A 52 10.53 -6.27 -4.28
C THR A 52 11.01 -7.33 -3.31
N ALA A 53 10.12 -8.23 -2.93
CA ALA A 53 10.45 -9.43 -2.18
C ALA A 53 9.90 -10.65 -2.90
N THR A 54 10.64 -11.74 -2.84
CA THR A 54 10.23 -13.03 -3.41
C THR A 54 10.43 -14.13 -2.38
N GLY A 55 9.67 -15.19 -2.51
CA GLY A 55 9.82 -16.33 -1.60
C GLY A 55 9.07 -17.56 -2.08
N ARG A 56 9.05 -18.57 -1.21
CA ARG A 56 8.31 -19.81 -1.43
C ARG A 56 7.38 -20.08 -0.26
N VAL A 57 6.29 -20.76 -0.54
CA VAL A 57 5.31 -21.15 0.44
C VAL A 57 4.65 -22.47 0.02
N MET A 58 4.30 -23.29 0.99
CA MET A 58 3.44 -24.46 0.72
C MET A 58 1.99 -23.98 0.67
N LEU A 59 1.44 -23.85 -0.53
CA LEU A 59 0.09 -23.37 -0.79
C LEU A 59 -0.92 -24.46 -0.41
N PRO A 60 -1.71 -24.29 0.67
CA PRO A 60 -2.66 -25.31 1.11
C PRO A 60 -3.92 -25.28 0.25
N ARG A 61 -4.66 -26.38 0.26
CA ARG A 61 -6.01 -26.40 -0.31
C ARG A 61 -6.92 -25.55 0.54
N SER A 62 -7.64 -24.59 -0.09
CA SER A 62 -8.59 -23.74 0.61
C SER A 62 -9.81 -24.53 1.10
N ASN A 63 -10.33 -24.12 2.26
CA ASN A 63 -11.65 -24.55 2.75
C ASN A 63 -12.76 -23.92 1.90
N SER A 64 -14.03 -24.31 2.17
CA SER A 64 -15.20 -23.82 1.43
C SER A 64 -15.42 -22.30 1.56
N SER A 65 -14.89 -21.67 2.60
CA SER A 65 -14.99 -20.22 2.82
C SER A 65 -13.77 -19.43 2.32
N GLY A 66 -12.74 -20.09 1.75
CA GLY A 66 -11.53 -19.44 1.26
C GLY A 66 -10.65 -18.78 2.33
N THR A 67 -11.03 -18.90 3.59
CA THR A 67 -10.41 -18.16 4.71
C THR A 67 -9.21 -18.82 5.33
N ASN A 68 -9.01 -20.14 5.10
CA ASN A 68 -7.80 -20.80 5.53
C ASN A 68 -6.64 -20.40 4.62
N GLY A 69 -5.48 -20.19 5.18
CA GLY A 69 -4.30 -19.86 4.39
C GLY A 69 -3.06 -19.98 5.24
N VAL A 70 -1.93 -20.15 4.55
CA VAL A 70 -0.62 -20.06 5.17
C VAL A 70 -0.10 -18.64 5.08
N ALA A 71 0.44 -18.14 6.18
CA ALA A 71 0.99 -16.80 6.23
C ALA A 71 2.35 -16.74 5.52
N CYS A 72 2.56 -15.68 4.77
CA CYS A 72 3.82 -15.41 4.06
C CYS A 72 4.03 -13.91 3.89
N SER A 73 5.25 -13.54 3.48
CA SER A 73 5.60 -12.16 3.11
C SER A 73 5.18 -11.10 4.13
N GLU A 74 5.65 -11.25 5.38
CA GLU A 74 5.55 -10.17 6.37
C GLU A 74 6.45 -8.99 5.96
N PHE A 75 5.95 -7.76 6.12
CA PHE A 75 6.69 -6.55 5.77
C PHE A 75 6.16 -5.34 6.54
N VAL A 76 7.03 -4.35 6.71
CA VAL A 76 6.64 -3.00 7.13
C VAL A 76 6.33 -2.21 5.87
N ALA A 77 5.17 -1.55 5.81
CA ALA A 77 4.81 -0.75 4.65
C ALA A 77 5.75 0.46 4.53
N ASP A 78 6.52 0.51 3.46
CA ASP A 78 7.38 1.62 3.05
C ASP A 78 6.71 2.52 2.00
N GLU A 79 5.60 2.06 1.45
CA GLU A 79 4.75 2.75 0.48
C GLU A 79 3.26 2.45 0.75
N SER A 80 2.39 3.31 0.24
CA SER A 80 0.94 3.16 0.40
C SER A 80 0.31 2.06 -0.45
N ASN A 81 1.05 1.51 -1.41
CA ASN A 81 0.56 0.46 -2.30
C ASN A 81 1.43 -0.78 -2.25
N VAL A 82 0.79 -1.93 -2.32
CA VAL A 82 1.44 -3.22 -2.46
C VAL A 82 0.71 -4.09 -3.46
N SER A 83 1.45 -4.83 -4.27
CA SER A 83 0.92 -5.90 -5.10
C SER A 83 1.58 -7.22 -4.77
N PHE A 84 0.81 -8.28 -4.90
CA PHE A 84 1.22 -9.65 -4.60
C PHE A 84 0.78 -10.59 -5.72
N THR A 85 1.62 -11.55 -6.07
CA THR A 85 1.31 -12.64 -7.00
C THR A 85 1.86 -13.96 -6.51
N ILE A 86 1.17 -15.05 -6.86
CA ILE A 86 1.76 -16.38 -6.92
C ILE A 86 2.26 -16.57 -8.35
N ASP A 87 3.59 -16.62 -8.51
CA ASP A 87 4.22 -16.70 -9.83
C ASP A 87 4.07 -18.10 -10.43
N SER A 88 4.18 -19.12 -9.58
CA SER A 88 3.99 -20.52 -9.97
C SER A 88 3.53 -21.36 -8.78
N ALA A 89 2.67 -22.32 -9.04
CA ALA A 89 2.21 -23.32 -8.07
C ALA A 89 1.82 -24.59 -8.83
N PRO A 90 2.67 -25.62 -8.86
CA PRO A 90 2.39 -26.85 -9.61
C PRO A 90 1.06 -27.48 -9.22
N GLY A 91 0.21 -27.77 -10.22
CA GLY A 91 -1.12 -28.34 -10.02
C GLY A 91 -2.20 -27.37 -9.57
N CYS A 92 -1.88 -26.07 -9.42
CA CYS A 92 -2.86 -25.02 -9.12
C CYS A 92 -3.16 -24.17 -10.35
N THR A 93 -4.41 -23.75 -10.52
CA THR A 93 -4.83 -22.79 -11.55
C THR A 93 -5.12 -21.44 -10.96
N ASN A 94 -5.49 -21.38 -9.68
CA ASN A 94 -5.84 -20.16 -8.98
C ASN A 94 -5.29 -20.16 -7.54
N TYR A 95 -5.40 -19.02 -6.89
CA TYR A 95 -5.13 -18.87 -5.46
C TYR A 95 -6.05 -17.82 -4.85
N ASN A 96 -6.23 -17.91 -3.53
CA ASN A 96 -6.83 -16.86 -2.73
C ASN A 96 -5.71 -16.11 -2.02
N VAL A 97 -5.81 -14.79 -1.94
CA VAL A 97 -4.86 -13.94 -1.23
C VAL A 97 -5.57 -13.02 -0.27
N GLN A 98 -5.11 -12.99 0.96
CA GLN A 98 -5.63 -12.18 2.04
C GLN A 98 -4.52 -11.25 2.53
N LEU A 99 -4.82 -9.96 2.64
CA LEU A 99 -3.94 -9.00 3.30
C LEU A 99 -4.36 -8.86 4.76
N TYR A 100 -3.40 -8.90 5.66
CA TYR A 100 -3.58 -8.72 7.10
C TYR A 100 -2.75 -7.54 7.59
N LEU A 101 -3.32 -6.74 8.48
CA LEU A 101 -2.61 -5.74 9.29
C LEU A 101 -2.14 -6.40 10.59
N GLY A 102 -0.86 -6.29 10.90
CA GLY A 102 -0.22 -6.88 12.07
C GLY A 102 0.90 -7.84 11.70
N THR A 103 1.40 -8.59 12.68
CA THR A 103 2.47 -9.57 12.50
C THR A 103 1.90 -10.97 12.29
N ILE A 104 2.66 -11.84 11.63
CA ILE A 104 2.31 -13.27 11.50
C ILE A 104 2.18 -13.91 12.89
N LYS A 105 3.05 -13.54 13.82
CA LYS A 105 3.08 -14.07 15.19
C LYS A 105 1.79 -13.77 15.95
N ASP A 106 1.25 -12.56 15.81
CA ASP A 106 0.08 -12.11 16.54
C ASP A 106 -1.24 -12.41 15.79
N GLY A 107 -1.15 -12.97 14.58
CA GLY A 107 -2.28 -13.36 13.74
C GLY A 107 -2.96 -12.22 13.00
N GLY A 108 -2.70 -10.97 13.34
CA GLY A 108 -3.18 -9.77 12.65
C GLY A 108 -4.71 -9.68 12.46
N SER A 109 -5.13 -8.60 11.81
CA SER A 109 -6.53 -8.38 11.41
C SER A 109 -6.64 -8.40 9.89
N GLN A 110 -7.59 -9.16 9.35
CA GLN A 110 -7.81 -9.21 7.89
C GLN A 110 -8.26 -7.85 7.38
N VAL A 111 -7.54 -7.34 6.38
CA VAL A 111 -7.87 -6.10 5.66
C VAL A 111 -8.76 -6.40 4.47
N TYR A 112 -8.37 -7.36 3.64
CA TYR A 112 -9.12 -7.74 2.43
C TYR A 112 -8.79 -9.17 1.98
N LEU A 113 -9.71 -9.76 1.21
CA LEU A 113 -9.57 -11.08 0.59
C LEU A 113 -9.91 -10.98 -0.89
N PHE A 114 -9.03 -11.49 -1.74
CA PHE A 114 -9.33 -11.84 -3.12
C PHE A 114 -9.41 -13.36 -3.27
N GLU A 115 -10.45 -13.83 -3.91
CA GLU A 115 -10.66 -15.23 -4.21
C GLU A 115 -10.40 -15.51 -5.69
N SER A 116 -9.95 -16.71 -5.97
CA SER A 116 -9.80 -17.24 -7.34
C SER A 116 -8.95 -16.38 -8.27
N VAL A 117 -7.87 -15.79 -7.76
CA VAL A 117 -6.87 -15.08 -8.58
C VAL A 117 -6.12 -16.12 -9.41
N ASN A 118 -5.98 -15.91 -10.72
CA ASN A 118 -5.23 -16.83 -11.56
C ASN A 118 -3.74 -16.84 -11.20
N ILE A 119 -3.10 -18.01 -11.24
CA ILE A 119 -1.65 -18.10 -11.07
C ILE A 119 -0.96 -17.21 -12.12
N GLY A 120 0.02 -16.41 -11.69
CA GLY A 120 0.72 -15.42 -12.50
C GLY A 120 0.03 -14.04 -12.56
N ALA A 121 -1.28 -13.95 -12.33
CA ALA A 121 -1.95 -12.68 -12.10
C ALA A 121 -1.75 -12.20 -10.67
N GLY A 122 -1.96 -10.93 -10.41
CA GLY A 122 -1.72 -10.32 -9.10
C GLY A 122 -2.97 -9.70 -8.48
N ALA A 123 -2.83 -9.39 -7.20
CA ALA A 123 -3.75 -8.56 -6.44
C ALA A 123 -3.02 -7.29 -5.97
N SER A 124 -3.65 -6.14 -6.11
CA SER A 124 -3.13 -4.84 -5.72
C SER A 124 -3.98 -4.25 -4.60
N PHE A 125 -3.32 -3.72 -3.60
CA PHE A 125 -3.91 -3.12 -2.41
C PHE A 125 -3.33 -1.73 -2.23
N SER A 126 -4.18 -0.73 -2.05
CA SER A 126 -3.78 0.66 -1.78
C SER A 126 -4.26 1.12 -0.40
N GLY A 127 -3.77 2.27 0.05
CA GLY A 127 -4.15 2.84 1.33
C GLY A 127 -3.48 2.16 2.54
N LEU A 128 -2.32 1.54 2.34
CA LEU A 128 -1.54 1.02 3.46
C LEU A 128 -1.01 2.18 4.31
N GLU A 129 -1.08 2.01 5.62
CA GLU A 129 -0.45 2.95 6.56
C GLU A 129 1.07 2.70 6.60
N ILE A 130 1.84 3.70 6.17
CA ILE A 130 3.30 3.63 6.17
C ILE A 130 3.81 3.42 7.61
N GLY A 131 4.78 2.51 7.76
CA GLY A 131 5.34 2.13 9.07
C GLY A 131 4.56 1.04 9.80
N LYS A 132 3.40 0.64 9.32
CA LYS A 132 2.66 -0.51 9.89
C LYS A 132 3.14 -1.82 9.28
N THR A 133 3.03 -2.88 10.06
CA THR A 133 3.36 -4.24 9.62
C THR A 133 2.15 -4.88 8.99
N TYR A 134 2.38 -5.54 7.86
CA TYR A 134 1.39 -6.33 7.12
C TYR A 134 1.96 -7.68 6.74
N PHE A 135 1.09 -8.62 6.44
CA PHE A 135 1.47 -9.91 5.86
C PHE A 135 0.36 -10.46 4.98
N PHE A 136 0.71 -11.41 4.12
CA PHE A 136 -0.25 -12.12 3.29
C PHE A 136 -0.53 -13.51 3.84
N LYS A 137 -1.77 -13.97 3.69
CA LYS A 137 -2.13 -15.39 3.75
C LYS A 137 -2.61 -15.85 2.39
N VAL A 138 -2.20 -17.04 1.99
CA VAL A 138 -2.53 -17.62 0.70
C VAL A 138 -3.01 -19.06 0.82
N SER A 139 -3.96 -19.43 -0.06
CA SER A 139 -4.48 -20.78 -0.22
C SER A 139 -4.94 -20.98 -1.67
N SER A 140 -5.28 -22.19 -2.09
CA SER A 140 -5.82 -22.43 -3.42
C SER A 140 -6.94 -23.47 -3.39
N SER A 141 -8.05 -23.18 -4.06
CA SER A 141 -9.14 -24.14 -4.20
C SER A 141 -8.75 -25.34 -5.09
N THR A 142 -7.77 -25.17 -5.94
CA THR A 142 -7.28 -26.20 -6.87
C THR A 142 -6.01 -26.90 -6.41
N ALA A 143 -5.45 -26.50 -5.26
CA ALA A 143 -4.26 -27.18 -4.73
C ALA A 143 -4.53 -28.67 -4.44
N PRO A 144 -3.54 -29.54 -4.65
CA PRO A 144 -3.59 -30.92 -4.17
C PRO A 144 -3.83 -30.97 -2.65
N SER A 145 -4.36 -32.06 -2.14
CA SER A 145 -4.56 -32.25 -0.69
C SER A 145 -3.25 -32.15 0.11
N SER A 146 -2.12 -32.50 -0.51
CA SER A 146 -0.78 -32.34 0.07
C SER A 146 -0.24 -30.90 0.03
N GLY A 147 -0.98 -29.98 -0.60
CA GLY A 147 -0.50 -28.63 -0.92
C GLY A 147 0.36 -28.55 -2.17
N SER A 148 0.76 -27.36 -2.56
CA SER A 148 1.63 -27.10 -3.70
C SER A 148 2.78 -26.16 -3.29
N ASN A 149 4.00 -26.49 -3.70
CA ASN A 149 5.16 -25.62 -3.46
C ASN A 149 5.11 -24.44 -4.43
N ALA A 150 4.63 -23.33 -3.95
CA ALA A 150 4.42 -22.10 -4.72
C ALA A 150 5.57 -21.10 -4.55
N SER A 151 5.90 -20.39 -5.62
CA SER A 151 6.72 -19.18 -5.57
C SER A 151 5.83 -17.94 -5.61
N TRP A 152 6.24 -16.92 -4.89
CA TRP A 152 5.51 -15.65 -4.85
C TRP A 152 6.43 -14.44 -4.99
N THR A 153 5.86 -13.35 -5.49
CA THR A 153 6.50 -12.02 -5.55
C THR A 153 5.58 -10.98 -4.95
N ARG A 154 6.18 -10.08 -4.14
CA ARG A 154 5.54 -8.88 -3.61
C ARG A 154 6.29 -7.65 -4.10
N LYS A 155 5.56 -6.61 -4.49
CA LYS A 155 6.09 -5.30 -4.87
C LYS A 155 5.41 -4.21 -4.05
N THR A 156 6.18 -3.29 -3.43
CA THR A 156 5.66 -2.04 -2.89
C THR A 156 6.01 -0.90 -3.84
N TYR A 157 5.11 0.07 -3.98
CA TYR A 157 5.28 1.17 -4.92
C TYR A 157 4.47 2.40 -4.47
N PRO A 158 4.93 3.63 -4.82
CA PRO A 158 4.18 4.84 -4.55
C PRO A 158 2.87 4.86 -5.36
N CYS A 159 1.93 5.69 -4.91
CA CYS A 159 0.72 5.92 -5.69
C CYS A 159 1.12 6.39 -7.10
N GLN A 160 0.69 5.66 -8.11
CA GLN A 160 0.90 6.06 -9.51
C GLN A 160 -0.33 6.89 -9.90
N PHE A 161 -0.11 8.19 -10.04
CA PHE A 161 -1.09 9.15 -10.52
C PHE A 161 -1.35 8.99 -12.02
#